data_7dc2e879de06a8c1f0db3c88ae8262c0
#
_entry.id   7dc2e879de06a8c1f0db3c88ae8262c0
#
_cell.length_a   1.000
_cell.length_b   1.000
_cell.length_c   1.000
_cell.angle_alpha   90.00
_cell.angle_beta   90.00
_cell.angle_gamma   90.00
#
_symmetry.space_group_name_H-M   'P 1'
#
loop_
_entity.id
_entity.type
_entity.pdbx_description
1 polymer ?
#
loop_
_entity_poly.entity_id
_entity_poly.type
_entity_poly.pdbx_seq_one_letter_code
_entity_poly.pdbx_strand_id
1 'polypeptide(L)'
;MDLFKEILKGNKVALAKGITLLESSLETDIISSQELISDCLPHSGDSIRIGITGVPGVGKSTFIETFGKILTEKGEKVAVLAIDPTSEKTHGSILGDKSRMNKLAVDENAFIRPSPSSGTLGGVSSKTRDSIILCEAAGFDVILIETVGVGQSETIVNTICDFFLLLMLAGAGDELQGIKRGIMELAEMLVITKADGDNLQKANNAKQEYQMALHLFPASENGWTPKVSVCSALEDTGIKDIWETISTYNQQMISNNYKDENRKKQDVYWLHHIIKEELGNKKYNSLILEGKLDELETKLKKGGTIKQLLEGLSIY
;
A
#
# COMPACT_ATOMS: atom_id res chain seq x y z
N MET A 1 -26.82 -4.33 12.02
CA MET A 1 -25.94 -5.28 11.28
C MET A 1 -24.61 -5.24 11.99
N ASP A 2 -24.12 -6.37 12.47
CA ASP A 2 -22.81 -6.47 13.11
C ASP A 2 -21.73 -6.44 12.02
N LEU A 3 -21.10 -5.28 11.84
CA LEU A 3 -20.11 -5.07 10.77
C LEU A 3 -18.94 -6.05 10.86
N PHE A 4 -18.44 -6.29 12.06
CA PHE A 4 -17.33 -7.20 12.28
C PHE A 4 -17.63 -8.62 11.75
N LYS A 5 -18.75 -9.22 12.19
CA LYS A 5 -19.15 -10.57 11.76
C LYS A 5 -19.35 -10.68 10.25
N GLU A 6 -19.90 -9.63 9.63
CA GLU A 6 -20.11 -9.63 8.18
C GLU A 6 -18.82 -9.42 7.38
N ILE A 7 -17.87 -8.63 7.91
CA ILE A 7 -16.54 -8.48 7.32
C ILE A 7 -15.83 -9.84 7.34
N LEU A 8 -15.83 -10.57 8.45
CA LEU A 8 -15.21 -11.90 8.54
C LEU A 8 -15.81 -12.92 7.55
N LYS A 9 -17.05 -12.73 7.10
CA LYS A 9 -17.66 -13.54 6.04
C LYS A 9 -17.28 -13.10 4.62
N GLY A 10 -16.45 -12.07 4.48
CA GLY A 10 -16.07 -11.50 3.18
C GLY A 10 -17.15 -10.63 2.53
N ASN A 11 -18.12 -10.11 3.30
CA ASN A 11 -19.17 -9.25 2.77
C ASN A 11 -18.64 -7.89 2.37
N LYS A 12 -18.51 -7.65 1.05
CA LYS A 12 -17.96 -6.41 0.47
C LYS A 12 -18.75 -5.16 0.85
N VAL A 13 -20.07 -5.28 1.06
CA VAL A 13 -20.90 -4.13 1.49
C VAL A 13 -20.59 -3.75 2.93
N ALA A 14 -20.40 -4.74 3.80
CA ALA A 14 -19.97 -4.50 5.17
C ALA A 14 -18.55 -3.92 5.22
N LEU A 15 -17.63 -4.45 4.42
CA LEU A 15 -16.28 -3.91 4.27
C LEU A 15 -16.29 -2.45 3.81
N ALA A 16 -17.07 -2.11 2.77
CA ALA A 16 -17.20 -0.74 2.29
C ALA A 16 -17.75 0.21 3.37
N LYS A 17 -18.73 -0.24 4.16
CA LYS A 17 -19.26 0.52 5.29
C LYS A 17 -18.24 0.68 6.42
N GLY A 18 -17.48 -0.38 6.73
CA GLY A 18 -16.40 -0.33 7.71
C GLY A 18 -15.33 0.70 7.32
N ILE A 19 -14.90 0.70 6.06
CA ILE A 19 -13.93 1.70 5.56
C ILE A 19 -14.53 3.12 5.59
N THR A 20 -15.81 3.29 5.24
CA THR A 20 -16.48 4.61 5.37
C THR A 20 -16.50 5.08 6.82
N LEU A 21 -16.69 4.18 7.78
CA LEU A 21 -16.64 4.49 9.21
C LEU A 21 -15.23 4.96 9.63
N LEU A 22 -14.17 4.32 9.13
CA LEU A 22 -12.77 4.73 9.35
C LEU A 22 -12.47 6.13 8.80
N GLU A 23 -13.11 6.51 7.70
CA GLU A 23 -12.92 7.79 7.02
C GLU A 23 -13.70 8.94 7.67
N SER A 24 -14.68 8.64 8.51
CA SER A 24 -15.51 9.64 9.19
C SER A 24 -14.69 10.48 10.18
N SER A 25 -15.11 11.73 10.34
CA SER A 25 -14.57 12.67 11.34
C SER A 25 -15.52 12.88 12.53
N LEU A 26 -16.68 12.19 12.57
CA LEU A 26 -17.61 12.27 13.68
C LEU A 26 -17.06 11.49 14.89
N GLU A 27 -17.12 12.08 16.06
CA GLU A 27 -16.57 11.50 17.29
C GLU A 27 -17.14 10.10 17.60
N THR A 28 -18.46 9.91 17.41
CA THR A 28 -19.12 8.61 17.57
C THR A 28 -18.59 7.55 16.61
N ASP A 29 -18.28 7.96 15.38
CA ASP A 29 -17.76 7.06 14.35
C ASP A 29 -16.29 6.72 14.60
N ILE A 30 -15.50 7.66 15.14
CA ILE A 30 -14.12 7.42 15.56
C ILE A 30 -14.07 6.30 16.61
N ILE A 31 -14.90 6.35 17.64
CA ILE A 31 -14.97 5.30 18.67
C ILE A 31 -15.35 3.96 18.06
N SER A 32 -16.43 3.94 17.27
CA SER A 32 -16.93 2.70 16.65
C SER A 32 -15.93 2.11 15.64
N SER A 33 -15.19 2.96 14.91
CA SER A 33 -14.15 2.52 13.97
C SER A 33 -12.98 1.87 14.68
N GLN A 34 -12.60 2.41 15.81
CA GLN A 34 -11.51 1.89 16.63
C GLN A 34 -11.86 0.52 17.25
N GLU A 35 -13.10 0.33 17.71
CA GLU A 35 -13.59 -0.97 18.16
C GLU A 35 -13.53 -1.99 17.02
N LEU A 36 -14.03 -1.60 15.83
CA LEU A 36 -14.01 -2.46 14.64
C LEU A 36 -12.60 -2.89 14.24
N ILE A 37 -11.62 -1.97 14.27
CA ILE A 37 -10.20 -2.31 13.99
C ILE A 37 -9.67 -3.30 15.04
N SER A 38 -9.94 -3.05 16.32
CA SER A 38 -9.49 -3.93 17.41
C SER A 38 -10.02 -5.34 17.26
N ASP A 39 -11.28 -5.48 16.85
CA ASP A 39 -11.92 -6.78 16.62
C ASP A 39 -11.37 -7.47 15.35
N CYS A 40 -11.09 -6.72 14.29
CA CYS A 40 -10.56 -7.27 13.03
C CYS A 40 -9.05 -7.62 13.08
N LEU A 41 -8.27 -6.94 13.90
CA LEU A 41 -6.81 -7.11 13.95
C LEU A 41 -6.34 -8.55 14.19
N PRO A 42 -6.95 -9.35 15.11
CA PRO A 42 -6.56 -10.75 15.29
C PRO A 42 -6.82 -11.66 14.07
N HIS A 43 -7.61 -11.18 13.10
CA HIS A 43 -8.00 -11.88 11.87
C HIS A 43 -7.31 -11.30 10.63
N SER A 44 -6.26 -10.50 10.82
CA SER A 44 -5.49 -9.86 9.74
C SER A 44 -4.07 -10.42 9.68
N GLY A 45 -3.35 -10.11 8.60
CA GLY A 45 -1.92 -10.41 8.51
C GLY A 45 -1.51 -11.38 7.40
N ASP A 46 -2.42 -12.14 6.82
CA ASP A 46 -2.09 -13.22 5.88
C ASP A 46 -1.87 -12.76 4.43
N SER A 47 -2.37 -11.56 4.07
CA SER A 47 -2.24 -11.03 2.71
C SER A 47 -0.80 -10.66 2.33
N ILE A 48 -0.57 -10.50 1.00
CA ILE A 48 0.56 -9.71 0.51
C ILE A 48 0.09 -8.30 0.16
N ARG A 49 0.79 -7.28 0.66
CA ARG A 49 0.52 -5.86 0.44
C ARG A 49 1.48 -5.32 -0.60
N ILE A 50 0.98 -4.91 -1.76
CA ILE A 50 1.78 -4.47 -2.89
C ILE A 50 1.54 -2.98 -3.12
N GLY A 51 2.54 -2.14 -2.83
CA GLY A 51 2.53 -0.72 -3.15
C GLY A 51 2.86 -0.50 -4.62
N ILE A 52 2.01 0.20 -5.36
CA ILE A 52 2.19 0.48 -6.79
C ILE A 52 2.29 1.97 -6.99
N THR A 53 3.45 2.42 -7.47
CA THR A 53 3.72 3.82 -7.76
C THR A 53 4.30 4.01 -9.16
N GLY A 54 4.44 5.25 -9.56
CA GLY A 54 5.02 5.64 -10.86
C GLY A 54 4.49 7.00 -11.30
N VAL A 55 5.15 7.61 -12.27
CA VAL A 55 4.81 8.94 -12.78
C VAL A 55 3.37 9.01 -13.31
N PRO A 56 2.75 10.19 -13.33
CA PRO A 56 1.48 10.39 -14.01
C PRO A 56 1.55 9.92 -15.45
N GLY A 57 0.51 9.23 -15.92
CA GLY A 57 0.46 8.73 -17.31
C GLY A 57 1.25 7.43 -17.57
N VAL A 58 1.94 6.86 -16.59
CA VAL A 58 2.65 5.56 -16.73
C VAL A 58 1.71 4.38 -16.99
N GLY A 59 0.41 4.52 -16.66
CA GLY A 59 -0.59 3.49 -16.87
C GLY A 59 -0.88 2.64 -15.62
N LYS A 60 -0.74 3.21 -14.40
CA LYS A 60 -1.02 2.51 -13.14
C LYS A 60 -2.37 1.81 -13.11
N SER A 61 -3.44 2.54 -13.33
CA SER A 61 -4.80 1.98 -13.26
C SER A 61 -5.05 0.90 -14.33
N THR A 62 -4.48 1.05 -15.55
CA THR A 62 -4.54 0.01 -16.61
C THR A 62 -3.75 -1.23 -16.19
N PHE A 63 -2.58 -1.05 -15.60
CA PHE A 63 -1.79 -2.15 -15.06
C PHE A 63 -2.54 -2.88 -13.94
N ILE A 64 -3.11 -2.15 -12.98
CA ILE A 64 -3.87 -2.71 -11.86
C ILE A 64 -5.09 -3.48 -12.36
N GLU A 65 -5.80 -2.97 -13.37
CA GLU A 65 -6.93 -3.65 -14.00
C GLU A 65 -6.51 -5.02 -14.55
N THR A 66 -5.48 -5.06 -15.39
CA THR A 66 -4.99 -6.30 -16.01
C THR A 66 -4.37 -7.24 -14.98
N PHE A 67 -3.53 -6.71 -14.09
CA PHE A 67 -2.87 -7.49 -13.05
C PHE A 67 -3.89 -8.10 -12.07
N GLY A 68 -4.84 -7.29 -11.59
CA GLY A 68 -5.91 -7.75 -10.72
C GLY A 68 -6.77 -8.84 -11.35
N LYS A 69 -7.10 -8.72 -12.65
CA LYS A 69 -7.84 -9.75 -13.38
C LYS A 69 -7.07 -11.07 -13.46
N ILE A 70 -5.77 -11.01 -13.77
CA ILE A 70 -4.92 -12.22 -13.77
C ILE A 70 -4.89 -12.89 -12.40
N LEU A 71 -4.88 -12.11 -11.31
CA LEU A 71 -4.90 -12.62 -9.95
C LEU A 71 -6.25 -13.27 -9.61
N THR A 72 -7.38 -12.60 -9.93
CA THR A 72 -8.71 -13.16 -9.65
C THR A 72 -8.99 -14.42 -10.46
N GLU A 73 -8.49 -14.53 -11.70
CA GLU A 73 -8.53 -15.74 -12.52
C GLU A 73 -7.71 -16.90 -11.95
N LYS A 74 -6.69 -16.62 -11.14
CA LYS A 74 -5.93 -17.62 -10.37
C LYS A 74 -6.63 -18.03 -9.07
N GLY A 75 -7.75 -17.40 -8.72
CA GLY A 75 -8.53 -17.65 -7.51
C GLY A 75 -8.17 -16.76 -6.33
N GLU A 76 -7.24 -15.80 -6.50
CA GLU A 76 -6.88 -14.84 -5.45
C GLU A 76 -8.00 -13.82 -5.24
N LYS A 77 -8.26 -13.42 -4.00
CA LYS A 77 -9.13 -12.29 -3.67
C LYS A 77 -8.29 -11.03 -3.61
N VAL A 78 -8.63 -10.03 -4.43
CA VAL A 78 -7.84 -8.82 -4.63
C VAL A 78 -8.57 -7.59 -4.11
N ALA A 79 -7.96 -6.85 -3.18
CA ALA A 79 -8.41 -5.52 -2.80
C ALA A 79 -7.52 -4.45 -3.44
N VAL A 80 -8.12 -3.38 -3.98
CA VAL A 80 -7.42 -2.20 -4.51
C VAL A 80 -7.78 -1.00 -3.66
N LEU A 81 -6.77 -0.40 -3.04
CA LEU A 81 -6.89 0.81 -2.22
C LEU A 81 -6.10 1.93 -2.91
N ALA A 82 -6.78 2.99 -3.35
CA ALA A 82 -6.13 4.14 -3.93
C ALA A 82 -5.84 5.20 -2.86
N ILE A 83 -4.63 5.77 -2.85
CA ILE A 83 -4.22 6.89 -1.99
C ILE A 83 -4.14 8.15 -2.85
N ASP A 84 -5.08 9.07 -2.69
CA ASP A 84 -5.06 10.36 -3.37
C ASP A 84 -5.03 11.53 -2.37
N PRO A 85 -3.87 12.15 -2.12
CA PRO A 85 -3.78 13.32 -1.22
C PRO A 85 -4.33 14.61 -1.83
N THR A 86 -4.73 14.64 -3.11
CA THR A 86 -5.03 15.89 -3.83
C THR A 86 -6.51 16.19 -4.02
N SER A 87 -7.43 15.30 -3.64
CA SER A 87 -8.85 15.41 -3.97
C SER A 87 -9.67 16.42 -3.12
N GLU A 88 -9.03 17.21 -2.24
CA GLU A 88 -9.74 18.26 -1.45
C GLU A 88 -10.48 19.28 -2.33
N LYS A 89 -10.09 19.46 -3.59
CA LYS A 89 -10.68 20.45 -4.49
C LYS A 89 -11.59 19.90 -5.59
N THR A 90 -11.58 18.59 -5.81
CA THR A 90 -12.38 18.01 -6.90
C THR A 90 -13.06 16.72 -6.44
N HIS A 91 -14.33 16.81 -6.06
CA HIS A 91 -15.20 15.64 -5.85
C HIS A 91 -15.31 14.71 -7.08
N GLY A 92 -14.45 14.88 -8.08
CA GLY A 92 -14.47 14.20 -9.38
C GLY A 92 -13.55 12.99 -9.53
N SER A 93 -12.58 12.77 -8.63
CA SER A 93 -11.61 11.65 -8.80
C SER A 93 -12.23 10.28 -8.49
N ILE A 94 -13.19 10.21 -7.57
CA ILE A 94 -13.86 8.97 -7.13
C ILE A 94 -14.55 8.22 -8.29
N LEU A 95 -15.10 8.94 -9.26
CA LEU A 95 -15.73 8.34 -10.44
C LEU A 95 -14.69 7.98 -11.53
N GLY A 96 -13.59 8.72 -11.60
CA GLY A 96 -12.55 8.53 -12.62
C GLY A 96 -11.79 7.20 -12.47
N ASP A 97 -11.48 6.78 -11.25
CA ASP A 97 -10.69 5.56 -11.02
C ASP A 97 -11.52 4.28 -11.18
N LYS A 98 -12.77 4.27 -10.71
CA LYS A 98 -13.70 3.15 -11.00
C LYS A 98 -14.00 3.01 -12.50
N SER A 99 -14.08 4.10 -13.25
CA SER A 99 -14.34 4.07 -14.69
C SER A 99 -13.16 3.52 -15.50
N ARG A 100 -11.95 3.46 -14.91
CA ARG A 100 -10.75 2.92 -15.55
C ARG A 100 -10.50 1.44 -15.24
N MET A 101 -11.20 0.87 -14.25
CA MET A 101 -11.06 -0.53 -13.82
C MET A 101 -12.39 -1.28 -13.95
N ASN A 102 -13.04 -1.17 -15.12
CA ASN A 102 -14.41 -1.66 -15.32
C ASN A 102 -14.56 -3.18 -15.19
N LYS A 103 -13.58 -3.94 -15.66
CA LYS A 103 -13.61 -5.41 -15.60
C LYS A 103 -13.35 -5.91 -14.18
N LEU A 104 -12.40 -5.31 -13.49
CA LEU A 104 -12.07 -5.69 -12.12
C LEU A 104 -13.16 -5.25 -11.13
N ALA A 105 -13.81 -4.10 -11.38
CA ALA A 105 -14.86 -3.56 -10.50
C ALA A 105 -16.11 -4.46 -10.40
N VAL A 106 -16.37 -5.29 -11.40
CA VAL A 106 -17.50 -6.23 -11.43
C VAL A 106 -17.10 -7.67 -11.05
N ASP A 107 -15.83 -7.91 -10.77
CA ASP A 107 -15.33 -9.23 -10.39
C ASP A 107 -15.72 -9.59 -8.95
N GLU A 108 -16.24 -10.81 -8.77
CA GLU A 108 -16.67 -11.29 -7.45
C GLU A 108 -15.49 -11.45 -6.47
N ASN A 109 -14.29 -11.68 -6.96
CA ASN A 109 -13.06 -11.81 -6.17
C ASN A 109 -12.29 -10.49 -6.02
N ALA A 110 -12.84 -9.36 -6.51
CA ALA A 110 -12.18 -8.07 -6.39
C ALA A 110 -13.00 -7.07 -5.55
N PHE A 111 -12.30 -6.20 -4.85
CA PHE A 111 -12.86 -5.06 -4.13
C PHE A 111 -12.04 -3.81 -4.45
N ILE A 112 -12.69 -2.75 -4.93
CA ILE A 112 -12.01 -1.49 -5.26
C ILE A 112 -12.55 -0.38 -4.37
N ARG A 113 -11.67 0.24 -3.59
CA ARG A 113 -11.97 1.40 -2.75
C ARG A 113 -11.10 2.59 -3.18
N PRO A 114 -11.64 3.54 -3.94
CA PRO A 114 -11.02 4.85 -4.06
C PRO A 114 -11.04 5.51 -2.68
N SER A 115 -9.90 5.98 -2.19
CA SER A 115 -9.88 6.74 -0.93
C SER A 115 -10.38 8.15 -1.20
N PRO A 116 -11.35 8.67 -0.42
CA PRO A 116 -11.60 10.10 -0.41
C PRO A 116 -10.39 10.75 0.27
N SER A 117 -9.73 11.64 -0.44
CA SER A 117 -8.68 12.45 0.13
C SER A 117 -9.31 13.61 0.92
N SER A 118 -9.48 13.44 2.17
CA SER A 118 -9.73 14.56 3.08
C SER A 118 -8.68 14.50 4.17
N GLY A 119 -7.68 15.38 4.13
CA GLY A 119 -6.71 15.48 5.22
C GLY A 119 -5.25 15.58 4.79
N THR A 120 -4.36 15.64 5.76
CA THR A 120 -2.92 15.60 5.57
C THR A 120 -2.50 14.26 4.97
N LEU A 121 -1.38 14.23 4.26
CA LEU A 121 -0.80 13.01 3.68
C LEU A 121 -0.63 11.90 4.72
N GLY A 122 -0.29 12.25 5.97
CA GLY A 122 -0.19 11.32 7.10
C GLY A 122 -1.55 10.73 7.50
N GLY A 123 -2.59 11.55 7.62
CA GLY A 123 -3.93 11.11 8.00
C GLY A 123 -4.58 10.18 6.97
N VAL A 124 -4.38 10.42 5.66
CA VAL A 124 -4.85 9.53 4.59
C VAL A 124 -4.17 8.16 4.71
N SER A 125 -2.87 8.15 5.01
CA SER A 125 -2.09 6.92 5.09
C SER A 125 -2.40 6.08 6.33
N SER A 126 -2.72 6.73 7.46
CA SER A 126 -3.21 6.06 8.66
C SER A 126 -4.53 5.33 8.38
N LYS A 127 -5.49 6.01 7.75
CA LYS A 127 -6.78 5.42 7.35
C LYS A 127 -6.61 4.28 6.32
N THR A 128 -5.64 4.39 5.43
CA THR A 128 -5.31 3.31 4.48
C THR A 128 -4.75 2.08 5.21
N ARG A 129 -3.84 2.28 6.19
CA ARG A 129 -3.34 1.19 7.03
C ARG A 129 -4.47 0.45 7.74
N ASP A 130 -5.40 1.18 8.33
CA ASP A 130 -6.56 0.59 9.01
C ASP A 130 -7.51 -0.12 8.03
N SER A 131 -7.68 0.42 6.81
CA SER A 131 -8.43 -0.23 5.74
C SER A 131 -7.79 -1.54 5.27
N ILE A 132 -6.46 -1.65 5.30
CA ILE A 132 -5.73 -2.90 5.03
C ILE A 132 -6.14 -3.97 6.04
N ILE A 133 -6.19 -3.64 7.35
CA ILE A 133 -6.62 -4.57 8.41
C ILE A 133 -8.02 -5.12 8.12
N LEU A 134 -8.97 -4.24 7.73
CA LEU A 134 -10.32 -4.68 7.39
C LEU A 134 -10.35 -5.57 6.14
N CYS A 135 -9.55 -5.27 5.12
CA CYS A 135 -9.45 -6.10 3.91
C CYS A 135 -8.87 -7.48 4.24
N GLU A 136 -7.82 -7.54 5.05
CA GLU A 136 -7.23 -8.81 5.49
C GLU A 136 -8.23 -9.64 6.31
N ALA A 137 -8.93 -9.02 7.27
CA ALA A 137 -9.99 -9.68 8.05
C ALA A 137 -11.16 -10.17 7.18
N ALA A 138 -11.43 -9.51 6.04
CA ALA A 138 -12.41 -9.95 5.05
C ALA A 138 -11.90 -11.09 4.15
N GLY A 139 -10.66 -11.54 4.34
CA GLY A 139 -10.05 -12.66 3.64
C GLY A 139 -9.55 -12.31 2.23
N PHE A 140 -9.06 -11.08 2.00
CA PHE A 140 -8.36 -10.73 0.77
C PHE A 140 -6.91 -11.19 0.83
N ASP A 141 -6.47 -11.91 -0.22
CA ASP A 141 -5.15 -12.52 -0.32
C ASP A 141 -4.10 -11.52 -0.80
N VAL A 142 -4.50 -10.59 -1.69
CA VAL A 142 -3.63 -9.58 -2.30
C VAL A 142 -4.24 -8.20 -2.12
N ILE A 143 -3.47 -7.26 -1.55
CA ILE A 143 -3.90 -5.87 -1.38
C ILE A 143 -2.99 -4.98 -2.24
N LEU A 144 -3.56 -4.38 -3.28
CA LEU A 144 -2.88 -3.44 -4.16
C LEU A 144 -3.11 -2.01 -3.64
N ILE A 145 -2.04 -1.28 -3.37
CA ILE A 145 -2.08 0.08 -2.82
C ILE A 145 -1.55 1.02 -3.90
N GLU A 146 -2.47 1.74 -4.59
CA GLU A 146 -2.13 2.67 -5.67
C GLU A 146 -1.85 4.07 -5.13
N THR A 147 -0.73 4.68 -5.53
CA THR A 147 -0.46 6.10 -5.32
C THR A 147 -0.85 6.93 -6.53
N VAL A 148 -1.25 8.19 -6.32
CA VAL A 148 -1.66 9.10 -7.42
C VAL A 148 -0.47 9.62 -8.24
N GLY A 149 0.78 9.35 -7.81
CA GLY A 149 1.98 9.71 -8.56
C GLY A 149 2.39 11.17 -8.45
N VAL A 150 1.90 11.91 -7.44
CA VAL A 150 2.30 13.28 -7.13
C VAL A 150 2.51 13.44 -5.62
N GLY A 151 3.58 14.13 -5.24
CA GLY A 151 3.90 14.40 -3.84
C GLY A 151 4.82 13.35 -3.21
N GLN A 152 4.90 13.32 -1.89
CA GLN A 152 5.73 12.35 -1.13
C GLN A 152 4.94 11.09 -0.72
N SER A 153 3.82 10.80 -1.36
CA SER A 153 2.97 9.64 -1.08
C SER A 153 3.70 8.31 -1.32
N GLU A 154 4.70 8.31 -2.20
CA GLU A 154 5.47 7.12 -2.55
C GLU A 154 6.26 6.58 -1.36
N THR A 155 6.89 7.45 -0.57
CA THR A 155 7.66 7.04 0.60
C THR A 155 6.78 6.49 1.71
N ILE A 156 5.56 7.02 1.83
CA ILE A 156 4.60 6.58 2.83
C ILE A 156 4.03 5.21 2.48
N VAL A 157 3.74 4.94 1.20
CA VAL A 157 3.24 3.62 0.78
C VAL A 157 4.23 2.52 1.13
N ASN A 158 5.54 2.78 1.03
CA ASN A 158 6.56 1.83 1.47
C ASN A 158 6.46 1.47 2.97
N THR A 159 5.87 2.33 3.79
CA THR A 159 5.68 2.06 5.23
C THR A 159 4.46 1.20 5.56
N ILE A 160 3.66 0.80 4.57
CA ILE A 160 2.45 0.00 4.73
C ILE A 160 2.37 -1.21 3.80
N CYS A 161 3.33 -1.36 2.87
CA CYS A 161 3.37 -2.49 1.95
C CYS A 161 4.51 -3.47 2.29
N ASP A 162 4.40 -4.70 1.78
CA ASP A 162 5.42 -5.74 1.87
C ASP A 162 6.33 -5.71 0.63
N PHE A 163 5.78 -5.30 -0.52
CA PHE A 163 6.46 -5.23 -1.81
C PHE A 163 6.17 -3.89 -2.49
N PHE A 164 7.21 -3.18 -2.90
CA PHE A 164 7.08 -1.88 -3.55
C PHE A 164 7.40 -1.99 -5.05
N LEU A 165 6.38 -1.84 -5.88
CA LEU A 165 6.45 -1.92 -7.34
C LEU A 165 6.50 -0.53 -7.96
N LEU A 166 7.59 -0.22 -8.64
CA LEU A 166 7.76 1.06 -9.33
C LEU A 166 7.52 0.89 -10.83
N LEU A 167 6.46 1.54 -11.35
CA LEU A 167 6.15 1.56 -12.78
C LEU A 167 6.85 2.73 -13.47
N MET A 168 7.47 2.46 -14.62
CA MET A 168 8.30 3.36 -15.39
C MET A 168 7.88 3.42 -16.85
N LEU A 169 8.25 4.49 -17.56
CA LEU A 169 8.10 4.62 -19.01
C LEU A 169 9.44 4.47 -19.71
N ALA A 170 9.44 3.91 -20.92
CA ALA A 170 10.58 3.95 -21.79
C ALA A 170 10.85 5.39 -22.25
N GLY A 171 12.11 5.79 -22.33
CA GLY A 171 12.49 7.12 -22.81
C GLY A 171 12.35 8.26 -21.81
N ALA A 172 12.05 7.96 -20.55
CA ALA A 172 11.98 8.92 -19.44
C ALA A 172 13.37 9.46 -18.99
N GLY A 173 14.36 9.48 -19.86
CA GLY A 173 15.74 9.88 -19.52
C GLY A 173 15.85 11.28 -18.88
N ASP A 174 15.07 12.26 -19.33
CA ASP A 174 14.97 13.57 -18.68
C ASP A 174 14.09 13.54 -17.43
N GLU A 175 13.11 12.61 -17.34
CA GLU A 175 12.29 12.37 -16.16
C GLU A 175 13.03 11.57 -15.09
N LEU A 176 14.15 10.89 -15.41
CA LEU A 176 15.07 10.32 -14.41
C LEU A 176 15.57 11.38 -13.41
N GLN A 177 15.68 12.64 -13.84
CA GLN A 177 15.96 13.75 -12.94
C GLN A 177 14.75 14.10 -12.04
N GLY A 178 13.54 13.78 -12.46
CA GLY A 178 12.30 13.96 -11.68
C GLY A 178 12.00 12.79 -10.74
N ILE A 179 12.41 11.57 -11.06
CA ILE A 179 12.31 10.41 -10.17
C ILE A 179 13.48 10.48 -9.20
N LYS A 180 13.17 10.93 -8.00
CA LYS A 180 14.15 11.01 -6.92
C LYS A 180 14.82 9.64 -6.76
N ARG A 181 16.14 9.59 -6.84
CA ARG A 181 16.96 8.38 -6.62
C ARG A 181 16.47 7.54 -5.45
N GLY A 182 16.02 8.20 -4.37
CA GLY A 182 15.48 7.53 -3.18
C GLY A 182 14.25 6.65 -3.41
N ILE A 183 13.42 6.90 -4.44
CA ILE A 183 12.25 6.04 -4.72
C ILE A 183 12.71 4.73 -5.38
N MET A 184 13.73 4.78 -6.24
CA MET A 184 14.29 3.59 -6.86
C MET A 184 14.98 2.67 -5.84
N GLU A 185 15.57 3.26 -4.79
CA GLU A 185 16.20 2.52 -3.69
C GLU A 185 15.19 1.75 -2.84
N LEU A 186 13.92 2.17 -2.83
CA LEU A 186 12.84 1.52 -2.08
C LEU A 186 12.17 0.38 -2.86
N ALA A 187 12.42 0.28 -4.18
CA ALA A 187 11.67 -0.64 -5.03
C ALA A 187 12.25 -2.05 -5.02
N GLU A 188 11.41 -3.04 -4.72
CA GLU A 188 11.74 -4.47 -4.91
C GLU A 188 11.69 -4.86 -6.39
N MET A 189 10.93 -4.12 -7.20
CA MET A 189 10.85 -4.35 -8.65
C MET A 189 10.53 -3.06 -9.40
N LEU A 190 11.22 -2.84 -10.53
CA LEU A 190 10.90 -1.83 -11.51
C LEU A 190 10.25 -2.49 -12.74
N VAL A 191 9.16 -1.91 -13.23
CA VAL A 191 8.47 -2.40 -14.42
C VAL A 191 8.30 -1.29 -15.43
N ILE A 192 8.90 -1.46 -16.61
CA ILE A 192 8.71 -0.57 -17.74
C ILE A 192 7.40 -0.96 -18.42
N THR A 193 6.42 -0.07 -18.36
CA THR A 193 5.09 -0.28 -18.94
C THR A 193 5.03 0.14 -20.40
N LYS A 194 3.90 -0.15 -21.06
CA LYS A 194 3.64 0.17 -22.46
C LYS A 194 4.70 -0.41 -23.41
N ALA A 195 5.16 -1.62 -23.10
CA ALA A 195 6.13 -2.36 -23.90
C ALA A 195 5.42 -3.11 -25.05
N ASP A 196 4.74 -2.35 -25.92
CA ASP A 196 3.99 -2.84 -27.07
C ASP A 196 4.34 -2.04 -28.33
N GLY A 197 4.00 -2.61 -29.50
CA GLY A 197 4.21 -2.01 -30.80
C GLY A 197 5.64 -1.46 -30.98
N ASP A 198 5.73 -0.24 -31.51
CA ASP A 198 7.02 0.45 -31.77
C ASP A 198 7.78 0.82 -30.49
N ASN A 199 7.12 0.75 -29.32
CA ASN A 199 7.76 1.10 -28.04
C ASN A 199 8.52 -0.08 -27.40
N LEU A 200 8.33 -1.32 -27.88
CA LEU A 200 8.93 -2.52 -27.29
C LEU A 200 10.47 -2.44 -27.23
N GLN A 201 11.12 -2.00 -28.33
CA GLN A 201 12.58 -1.86 -28.35
C GLN A 201 13.08 -0.82 -27.35
N LYS A 202 12.39 0.32 -27.23
CA LYS A 202 12.73 1.37 -26.26
C LYS A 202 12.55 0.86 -24.81
N ALA A 203 11.48 0.10 -24.55
CA ALA A 203 11.25 -0.49 -23.25
C ALA A 203 12.35 -1.48 -22.85
N ASN A 204 12.82 -2.33 -23.79
CA ASN A 204 13.92 -3.25 -23.54
C ASN A 204 15.26 -2.53 -23.30
N ASN A 205 15.54 -1.43 -24.01
CA ASN A 205 16.72 -0.63 -23.76
C ASN A 205 16.67 0.00 -22.36
N ALA A 206 15.53 0.60 -22.00
CA ALA A 206 15.32 1.16 -20.66
C ALA A 206 15.48 0.09 -19.57
N LYS A 207 14.98 -1.13 -19.79
CA LYS A 207 15.19 -2.25 -18.86
C LYS A 207 16.68 -2.47 -18.58
N GLN A 208 17.52 -2.48 -19.60
CA GLN A 208 18.98 -2.69 -19.45
C GLN A 208 19.63 -1.52 -18.67
N GLU A 209 19.24 -0.28 -18.98
CA GLU A 209 19.72 0.90 -18.28
C GLU A 209 19.38 0.88 -16.78
N TYR A 210 18.13 0.56 -16.44
CA TYR A 210 17.71 0.45 -15.04
C TYR A 210 18.35 -0.75 -14.32
N GLN A 211 18.55 -1.87 -15.00
CA GLN A 211 19.29 -3.00 -14.42
C GLN A 211 20.72 -2.59 -14.04
N MET A 212 21.42 -1.87 -14.92
CA MET A 212 22.77 -1.35 -14.61
C MET A 212 22.73 -0.34 -13.45
N ALA A 213 21.74 0.54 -13.42
CA ALA A 213 21.60 1.52 -12.35
C ALA A 213 21.37 0.86 -10.99
N LEU A 214 20.52 -0.19 -10.91
CA LEU A 214 20.23 -0.91 -9.67
C LEU A 214 21.47 -1.62 -9.10
N HIS A 215 22.42 -2.04 -9.93
CA HIS A 215 23.68 -2.63 -9.44
C HIS A 215 24.58 -1.65 -8.69
N LEU A 216 24.32 -0.33 -8.81
CA LEU A 216 25.06 0.71 -8.09
C LEU A 216 24.51 0.95 -6.66
N PHE A 217 23.35 0.39 -6.34
CA PHE A 217 22.79 0.51 -5.00
C PHE A 217 23.36 -0.55 -4.05
N PRO A 218 23.41 -0.24 -2.75
CA PRO A 218 23.85 -1.22 -1.76
C PRO A 218 22.90 -2.44 -1.75
N ALA A 219 23.44 -3.58 -1.34
CA ALA A 219 22.62 -4.78 -1.16
C ALA A 219 21.50 -4.53 -0.14
N SER A 220 20.30 -5.00 -0.44
CA SER A 220 19.16 -4.90 0.47
C SER A 220 19.35 -5.75 1.71
N GLU A 221 18.96 -5.24 2.89
CA GLU A 221 19.03 -5.95 4.17
C GLU A 221 18.24 -7.28 4.17
N ASN A 222 17.19 -7.36 3.35
CA ASN A 222 16.34 -8.56 3.22
C ASN A 222 16.94 -9.65 2.32
N GLY A 223 18.11 -9.41 1.72
CA GLY A 223 18.76 -10.33 0.79
C GLY A 223 18.10 -10.42 -0.59
N TRP A 224 17.12 -9.57 -0.88
CA TRP A 224 16.51 -9.47 -2.20
C TRP A 224 17.31 -8.57 -3.13
N THR A 225 17.46 -9.00 -4.38
CA THR A 225 18.02 -8.15 -5.43
C THR A 225 16.86 -7.63 -6.29
N PRO A 226 16.65 -6.29 -6.35
CA PRO A 226 15.57 -5.71 -7.14
C PRO A 226 15.60 -6.17 -8.59
N LYS A 227 14.41 -6.46 -9.15
CA LYS A 227 14.28 -6.96 -10.53
C LYS A 227 13.80 -5.85 -11.45
N VAL A 228 14.13 -5.95 -12.74
CA VAL A 228 13.59 -5.05 -13.77
C VAL A 228 12.90 -5.88 -14.84
N SER A 229 11.65 -5.55 -15.15
CA SER A 229 10.85 -6.22 -16.17
C SER A 229 10.22 -5.22 -17.13
N VAL A 230 9.66 -5.72 -18.21
CA VAL A 230 8.84 -4.96 -19.16
C VAL A 230 7.45 -5.58 -19.21
N CYS A 231 6.42 -4.77 -19.43
CA CYS A 231 5.07 -5.29 -19.64
C CYS A 231 4.23 -4.41 -20.56
N SER A 232 3.23 -5.02 -21.19
CA SER A 232 2.11 -4.33 -21.80
C SER A 232 0.81 -4.81 -21.16
N ALA A 233 0.10 -3.91 -20.50
CA ALA A 233 -1.23 -4.17 -19.96
C ALA A 233 -2.31 -4.22 -21.07
N LEU A 234 -2.02 -3.69 -22.25
CA LEU A 234 -2.92 -3.74 -23.41
C LEU A 234 -2.86 -5.11 -24.11
N GLU A 235 -1.66 -5.71 -24.17
CA GLU A 235 -1.41 -7.00 -24.83
C GLU A 235 -1.30 -8.16 -23.83
N ASP A 236 -1.54 -7.93 -22.54
CA ASP A 236 -1.43 -8.90 -21.45
C ASP A 236 -0.05 -9.58 -21.35
N THR A 237 1.01 -8.92 -21.88
CA THR A 237 2.36 -9.46 -21.92
C THR A 237 3.19 -9.05 -20.71
N GLY A 238 4.01 -9.98 -20.16
CA GLY A 238 4.92 -9.75 -19.03
C GLY A 238 4.24 -9.64 -17.65
N ILE A 239 2.91 -9.57 -17.59
CA ILE A 239 2.18 -9.37 -16.31
C ILE A 239 2.26 -10.64 -15.43
N LYS A 240 2.18 -11.84 -16.04
CA LYS A 240 2.31 -13.09 -15.29
C LYS A 240 3.69 -13.26 -14.67
N ASP A 241 4.75 -12.87 -15.37
CA ASP A 241 6.13 -12.94 -14.88
C ASP A 241 6.35 -11.98 -13.69
N ILE A 242 5.64 -10.83 -13.69
CA ILE A 242 5.65 -9.90 -12.55
C ILE A 242 5.06 -10.59 -11.32
N TRP A 243 3.92 -11.27 -11.45
CA TRP A 243 3.31 -12.01 -10.34
C TRP A 243 4.21 -13.14 -9.84
N GLU A 244 4.85 -13.88 -10.72
CA GLU A 244 5.80 -14.94 -10.33
C GLU A 244 6.99 -14.37 -9.55
N THR A 245 7.49 -13.20 -9.95
CA THR A 245 8.55 -12.49 -9.23
C THR A 245 8.09 -12.06 -7.84
N ILE A 246 6.89 -11.48 -7.72
CA ILE A 246 6.29 -11.06 -6.45
C ILE A 246 6.06 -12.26 -5.53
N SER A 247 5.55 -13.36 -6.08
CA SER A 247 5.31 -14.59 -5.32
C SER A 247 6.61 -15.20 -4.80
N THR A 248 7.67 -15.20 -5.61
CA THR A 248 9.00 -15.65 -5.22
C THR A 248 9.58 -14.79 -4.08
N TYR A 249 9.45 -13.46 -4.20
CA TYR A 249 9.82 -12.54 -3.14
C TYR A 249 9.07 -12.85 -1.84
N ASN A 250 7.74 -12.94 -1.91
CA ASN A 250 6.92 -13.18 -0.72
C ASN A 250 7.30 -14.50 -0.01
N GLN A 251 7.54 -15.57 -0.76
CA GLN A 251 8.00 -16.85 -0.22
C GLN A 251 9.37 -16.72 0.47
N GLN A 252 10.30 -15.99 -0.14
CA GLN A 252 11.61 -15.73 0.45
C GLN A 252 11.48 -14.93 1.75
N MET A 253 10.67 -13.87 1.77
CA MET A 253 10.47 -13.02 2.94
C MET A 253 9.74 -13.72 4.08
N ILE A 254 8.87 -14.67 3.79
CA ILE A 254 8.25 -15.56 4.78
C ILE A 254 9.30 -16.53 5.33
N SER A 255 10.08 -17.18 4.46
CA SER A 255 11.04 -18.22 4.86
C SER A 255 12.17 -17.70 5.74
N ASN A 256 12.59 -16.45 5.56
CA ASN A 256 13.63 -15.78 6.36
C ASN A 256 13.07 -14.92 7.49
N ASN A 257 11.75 -14.97 7.74
CA ASN A 257 11.02 -14.19 8.76
C ASN A 257 11.08 -12.65 8.58
N TYR A 258 11.57 -12.19 7.44
CA TYR A 258 11.70 -10.74 7.19
C TYR A 258 10.34 -10.05 7.08
N LYS A 259 9.31 -10.70 6.51
CA LYS A 259 7.96 -10.12 6.37
C LYS A 259 7.41 -9.67 7.72
N ASP A 260 7.47 -10.53 8.73
CA ASP A 260 6.97 -10.21 10.07
C ASP A 260 7.81 -9.15 10.78
N GLU A 261 9.14 -9.23 10.63
CA GLU A 261 10.04 -8.23 11.19
C GLU A 261 9.83 -6.85 10.55
N ASN A 262 9.64 -6.79 9.22
CA ASN A 262 9.37 -5.55 8.50
C ASN A 262 8.03 -4.93 8.94
N ARG A 263 6.96 -5.73 9.05
CA ARG A 263 5.66 -5.26 9.54
C ARG A 263 5.73 -4.73 10.97
N LYS A 264 6.51 -5.36 11.85
CA LYS A 264 6.78 -4.81 13.21
C LYS A 264 7.52 -3.49 13.16
N LYS A 265 8.50 -3.31 12.25
CA LYS A 265 9.19 -2.02 12.04
C LYS A 265 8.19 -0.95 11.54
N GLN A 266 7.29 -1.32 10.61
CA GLN A 266 6.23 -0.44 10.14
C GLN A 266 5.27 -0.04 11.26
N ASP A 267 4.85 -0.95 12.12
CA ASP A 267 3.99 -0.65 13.26
C ASP A 267 4.65 0.32 14.26
N VAL A 268 5.95 0.16 14.55
CA VAL A 268 6.71 1.11 15.36
C VAL A 268 6.76 2.49 14.68
N TYR A 269 7.05 2.53 13.38
CA TYR A 269 7.04 3.80 12.63
C TYR A 269 5.67 4.51 12.76
N TRP A 270 4.56 3.77 12.61
CA TRP A 270 3.21 4.32 12.69
C TRP A 270 2.83 4.75 14.10
N LEU A 271 3.27 4.04 15.13
CA LEU A 271 3.11 4.48 16.53
C LEU A 271 3.73 5.86 16.73
N HIS A 272 5.00 6.05 16.32
CA HIS A 272 5.69 7.33 16.44
C HIS A 272 5.03 8.44 15.60
N HIS A 273 4.59 8.09 14.39
CA HIS A 273 3.95 9.04 13.49
C HIS A 273 2.63 9.57 14.06
N ILE A 274 1.76 8.68 14.53
CA ILE A 274 0.46 9.04 15.12
C ILE A 274 0.66 9.86 16.42
N ILE A 275 1.59 9.46 17.29
CA ILE A 275 1.89 10.23 18.51
C ILE A 275 2.35 11.66 18.14
N LYS A 276 3.15 11.83 17.10
CA LYS A 276 3.59 13.18 16.66
C LYS A 276 2.44 14.00 16.08
N GLU A 277 1.56 13.39 15.29
CA GLU A 277 0.39 14.08 14.73
C GLU A 277 -0.58 14.50 15.82
N GLU A 278 -0.92 13.61 16.76
CA GLU A 278 -1.92 13.87 17.81
C GLU A 278 -1.41 14.81 18.91
N LEU A 279 -0.17 14.64 19.36
CA LEU A 279 0.38 15.38 20.52
C LEU A 279 1.33 16.52 20.14
N GLY A 280 1.76 16.57 18.88
CA GLY A 280 2.76 17.50 18.39
C GLY A 280 4.19 17.20 18.89
N ASN A 281 5.16 17.80 18.23
CA ASN A 281 6.59 17.53 18.46
C ASN A 281 7.06 17.78 19.90
N LYS A 282 6.48 18.79 20.58
CA LYS A 282 6.90 19.14 21.95
C LYS A 282 6.60 18.01 22.94
N LYS A 283 5.38 17.47 22.89
CA LYS A 283 4.96 16.37 23.77
C LYS A 283 5.64 15.07 23.39
N TYR A 284 5.79 14.80 22.10
CA TYR A 284 6.55 13.66 21.59
C TYR A 284 7.99 13.64 22.16
N ASN A 285 8.71 14.76 22.10
CA ASN A 285 10.06 14.86 22.64
C ASN A 285 10.10 14.67 24.19
N SER A 286 9.06 15.11 24.91
CA SER A 286 8.93 14.83 26.35
C SER A 286 8.82 13.33 26.63
N LEU A 287 8.00 12.60 25.84
CA LEU A 287 7.85 11.15 25.97
C LEU A 287 9.15 10.39 25.71
N ILE A 288 9.99 10.88 24.77
CA ILE A 288 11.35 10.32 24.57
C ILE A 288 12.18 10.49 25.84
N LEU A 289 12.26 11.71 26.37
CA LEU A 289 13.07 12.00 27.55
C LEU A 289 12.61 11.25 28.81
N GLU A 290 11.32 10.96 28.91
CA GLU A 290 10.72 10.19 29.99
C GLU A 290 10.90 8.66 29.82
N GLY A 291 11.46 8.17 28.69
CA GLY A 291 11.58 6.75 28.37
C GLY A 291 10.24 6.05 28.06
N LYS A 292 9.16 6.80 27.96
CA LYS A 292 7.81 6.25 27.73
C LYS A 292 7.62 5.69 26.32
N LEU A 293 8.32 6.24 25.32
CA LEU A 293 8.24 5.71 23.96
C LEU A 293 8.81 4.29 23.87
N ASP A 294 9.93 4.01 24.52
CA ASP A 294 10.54 2.67 24.56
C ASP A 294 9.61 1.65 25.24
N GLU A 295 8.89 2.08 26.29
CA GLU A 295 7.86 1.25 26.92
C GLU A 295 6.70 0.92 25.97
N LEU A 296 6.22 1.93 25.20
CA LEU A 296 5.15 1.75 24.23
C LEU A 296 5.56 0.83 23.08
N GLU A 297 6.77 1.02 22.53
CA GLU A 297 7.33 0.10 21.52
C GLU A 297 7.42 -1.33 22.03
N THR A 298 7.86 -1.50 23.28
CA THR A 298 7.96 -2.83 23.90
C THR A 298 6.59 -3.49 24.03
N LYS A 299 5.56 -2.73 24.42
CA LYS A 299 4.17 -3.22 24.49
C LYS A 299 3.62 -3.56 23.10
N LEU A 300 3.90 -2.72 22.09
CA LEU A 300 3.50 -2.95 20.71
C LEU A 300 4.11 -4.26 20.17
N LYS A 301 5.41 -4.46 20.36
CA LYS A 301 6.13 -5.70 19.97
C LYS A 301 5.61 -6.95 20.67
N LYS A 302 4.95 -6.82 21.82
CA LYS A 302 4.30 -7.92 22.57
C LYS A 302 2.82 -8.15 22.15
N GLY A 303 2.35 -7.49 21.09
CA GLY A 303 1.00 -7.67 20.56
C GLY A 303 -0.03 -6.64 21.03
N GLY A 304 0.41 -5.54 21.66
CA GLY A 304 -0.47 -4.40 21.95
C GLY A 304 -0.90 -3.70 20.65
N THR A 305 -2.08 -3.10 20.63
CA THR A 305 -2.52 -2.27 19.51
C THR A 305 -2.08 -0.82 19.71
N ILE A 306 -1.80 -0.09 18.63
CA ILE A 306 -1.45 1.34 18.70
C ILE A 306 -2.51 2.10 19.48
N LYS A 307 -3.79 1.82 19.24
CA LYS A 307 -4.91 2.42 19.97
C LYS A 307 -4.80 2.24 21.49
N GLN A 308 -4.70 1.00 21.97
CA GLN A 308 -4.57 0.73 23.40
C GLN A 308 -3.41 1.46 24.04
N LEU A 309 -2.32 1.65 23.28
CA LEU A 309 -1.14 2.37 23.73
C LEU A 309 -1.38 3.89 23.82
N LEU A 310 -2.17 4.45 22.89
CA LEU A 310 -2.54 5.86 22.87
C LEU A 310 -3.54 6.21 23.98
N GLU A 311 -4.51 5.35 24.26
CA GLU A 311 -5.44 5.49 25.39
C GLU A 311 -4.70 5.60 26.72
N GLY A 312 -3.64 4.81 26.91
CA GLY A 312 -2.76 4.86 28.08
C GLY A 312 -1.99 6.17 28.24
N LEU A 313 -1.91 7.00 27.20
CA LEU A 313 -1.31 8.34 27.24
C LEU A 313 -2.30 9.46 27.57
N SER A 314 -3.57 9.14 27.85
CA SER A 314 -4.67 10.12 28.06
C SER A 314 -4.86 11.05 26.86
N ILE A 315 -4.79 10.48 25.65
CA ILE A 315 -4.98 11.21 24.39
C ILE A 315 -6.45 11.23 23.99
N TYR A 316 -7.27 10.35 24.56
CA TYR A 316 -8.73 10.26 24.36
C TYR A 316 -9.48 10.40 25.67
#